data_72c330129b16222ef5471fed12a45820
#
_entry.id   72c330129b16222ef5471fed12a45820
#
_cell.length_a   1.000
_cell.length_b   1.000
_cell.length_c   1.000
_cell.angle_alpha   90.00
_cell.angle_beta   90.00
_cell.angle_gamma   90.00
#
_symmetry.space_group_name_H-M   'P 1'
#
loop_
_entity.id
_entity.type
_entity.pdbx_description
1 polymer ?
#
loop_
_entity_poly.entity_id
_entity_poly.type
_entity_poly.pdbx_seq_one_letter_code
_entity_poly.pdbx_strand_id
1 'polypeptide(L)'
;MKKKVMALVLSALMVTGLVGCGNNNDNSADSKESTLKVGMITDSGTIDDKSFNQGTWEGIIEAEEKLGIEKNYLKPSGETEADYLTEIQNLYDSGYKFIVGPGFKLETAIYKAQEKYQDAKFVILDGAPMDEDGNYVVADNTVAIQFAEHEGGFAAGVAAAVELQTGDFGFIGGMESSAVKKFNFGFQQGVAYANENLGTNVSLKDENIVYSGSFSDLALGQQLAAQMYDRGVKVIFTAAGGTGMGAITEAKTRAVNGEEAWIIGVDSDQYADGIYEGNKSVILTSAIKKVNVASYKMIEAELNNEFPGGQSLRFDAKNDAVGIPEENPNLSDETVSKVSEVLEAIKSGQIEVKSEL
;
A
#
# COMPACT_ATOMS: atom_id res chain seq x y z
N MET A 1 20.92 -20.31 -64.13
CA MET A 1 21.92 -19.95 -65.19
C MET A 1 22.88 -18.93 -64.58
N LYS A 2 24.20 -19.28 -64.65
CA LYS A 2 25.43 -18.44 -64.61
C LYS A 2 25.66 -17.63 -63.31
N LYS A 3 26.51 -18.04 -62.32
CA LYS A 3 27.98 -18.14 -62.29
C LYS A 3 28.72 -16.81 -62.51
N LYS A 4 29.50 -16.40 -61.44
CA LYS A 4 30.98 -16.20 -61.39
C LYS A 4 31.25 -15.28 -60.19
N VAL A 5 31.97 -15.61 -59.14
CA VAL A 5 33.32 -16.06 -58.84
C VAL A 5 34.40 -14.96 -59.11
N MET A 6 35.27 -14.86 -58.11
CA MET A 6 36.69 -14.39 -58.10
C MET A 6 36.91 -12.89 -57.72
N ALA A 7 37.92 -12.46 -56.97
CA ALA A 7 39.08 -13.15 -56.34
C ALA A 7 39.72 -12.20 -55.34
N LEU A 8 40.45 -12.79 -54.38
CA LEU A 8 41.57 -12.30 -53.57
C LEU A 8 42.45 -11.22 -54.15
N VAL A 9 42.95 -10.30 -53.27
CA VAL A 9 44.37 -9.96 -53.24
C VAL A 9 44.79 -9.62 -51.82
N LEU A 10 45.75 -10.35 -51.31
CA LEU A 10 46.62 -10.16 -50.15
C LEU A 10 47.63 -9.03 -50.44
N SER A 11 47.86 -8.15 -49.46
CA SER A 11 49.20 -7.47 -49.40
C SER A 11 49.51 -7.18 -47.93
N ALA A 12 50.45 -7.90 -47.42
CA ALA A 12 51.15 -7.64 -46.18
C ALA A 12 52.23 -6.54 -46.38
N LEU A 13 52.31 -5.60 -45.44
CA LEU A 13 53.52 -4.80 -45.25
C LEU A 13 53.73 -4.57 -43.78
N MET A 14 54.78 -5.23 -43.27
CA MET A 14 55.42 -4.93 -41.98
C MET A 14 56.21 -3.61 -42.11
N VAL A 15 56.01 -2.75 -41.12
CA VAL A 15 57.04 -1.78 -40.73
C VAL A 15 57.17 -1.76 -39.21
N THR A 16 58.32 -2.09 -38.75
CA THR A 16 58.84 -2.05 -37.40
C THR A 16 59.21 -0.64 -36.97
N GLY A 17 58.96 -0.35 -35.67
CA GLY A 17 59.84 0.59 -34.93
C GLY A 17 59.11 1.76 -34.29
N LEU A 18 59.00 1.80 -33.00
CA LEU A 18 59.85 2.49 -32.02
C LEU A 18 59.12 2.61 -30.67
N VAL A 19 59.85 2.21 -29.68
CA VAL A 19 59.54 2.32 -28.25
C VAL A 19 59.35 3.78 -27.88
N GLY A 20 58.21 4.12 -27.27
CA GLY A 20 57.97 5.35 -26.57
C GLY A 20 57.32 5.03 -25.23
N CYS A 21 58.09 5.01 -24.14
CA CYS A 21 57.55 4.99 -22.79
C CYS A 21 56.77 6.30 -22.54
N GLY A 22 55.46 6.23 -22.55
CA GLY A 22 54.56 7.26 -22.05
C GLY A 22 53.73 6.66 -20.93
N ASN A 23 54.04 7.08 -19.71
CA ASN A 23 53.32 6.72 -18.51
C ASN A 23 51.94 7.45 -18.54
N ASN A 24 50.94 6.81 -19.09
CA ASN A 24 49.54 7.24 -18.91
C ASN A 24 48.90 6.33 -17.89
N ASN A 25 48.80 6.84 -16.66
CA ASN A 25 47.82 6.38 -15.69
C ASN A 25 46.42 6.64 -16.24
N ASP A 26 45.89 5.76 -17.07
CA ASP A 26 44.48 5.61 -17.27
C ASP A 26 43.93 4.88 -16.04
N ASN A 27 43.72 5.63 -14.97
CA ASN A 27 42.73 5.31 -13.95
C ASN A 27 41.35 5.51 -14.59
N SER A 28 40.95 4.59 -15.44
CA SER A 28 39.54 4.29 -15.65
C SER A 28 39.09 3.60 -14.36
N ALA A 29 38.79 4.40 -13.34
CA ALA A 29 37.95 3.97 -12.27
C ALA A 29 36.64 3.59 -12.93
N ASP A 30 36.44 2.29 -13.16
CA ASP A 30 35.16 1.67 -13.36
C ASP A 30 34.34 2.00 -12.08
N SER A 31 33.69 3.16 -12.09
CA SER A 31 32.68 3.47 -11.10
C SER A 31 31.54 2.50 -11.41
N LYS A 32 31.61 1.28 -10.88
CA LYS A 32 30.39 0.51 -10.64
C LYS A 32 29.51 1.43 -9.82
N GLU A 33 28.52 2.03 -10.45
CA GLU A 33 27.41 2.66 -9.75
C GLU A 33 26.95 1.65 -8.71
N SER A 34 27.10 1.99 -7.44
CA SER A 34 26.72 1.07 -6.36
C SER A 34 25.21 0.91 -6.45
N THR A 35 24.75 -0.31 -6.66
CA THR A 35 23.30 -0.64 -6.67
C THR A 35 22.63 -0.05 -5.43
N LEU A 36 21.54 0.68 -5.62
CA LEU A 36 20.77 1.23 -4.51
C LEU A 36 20.26 0.08 -3.62
N LYS A 37 20.50 0.18 -2.32
CA LYS A 37 20.02 -0.77 -1.31
C LYS A 37 18.83 -0.20 -0.57
N VAL A 38 17.69 -0.85 -0.71
CA VAL A 38 16.41 -0.46 -0.11
C VAL A 38 16.05 -1.40 1.02
N GLY A 39 15.91 -0.86 2.23
CA GLY A 39 15.45 -1.58 3.41
C GLY A 39 14.00 -1.25 3.74
N MET A 40 13.24 -2.22 4.29
CA MET A 40 11.93 -2.00 4.87
C MET A 40 11.89 -2.48 6.31
N ILE A 41 11.17 -1.77 7.17
CA ILE A 41 10.85 -2.22 8.53
C ILE A 41 9.35 -2.38 8.61
N THR A 42 8.85 -3.57 8.97
CA THR A 42 7.40 -3.74 9.20
C THR A 42 6.98 -3.04 10.48
N ASP A 43 5.73 -2.62 10.55
CA ASP A 43 5.16 -2.04 11.78
C ASP A 43 4.65 -3.12 12.76
N SER A 44 3.34 -3.37 12.77
CA SER A 44 2.70 -4.42 13.60
C SER A 44 2.46 -5.72 12.84
N GLY A 45 2.56 -5.67 11.50
CA GLY A 45 2.24 -6.78 10.61
C GLY A 45 3.49 -7.54 10.16
N THR A 46 3.28 -8.29 9.11
CA THR A 46 4.33 -9.03 8.39
C THR A 46 4.19 -8.74 6.89
N ILE A 47 5.22 -9.06 6.12
CA ILE A 47 5.20 -8.86 4.65
C ILE A 47 4.19 -9.78 3.91
N ASP A 48 3.43 -10.58 4.63
CA ASP A 48 2.38 -11.48 4.16
C ASP A 48 1.03 -11.25 4.85
N ASP A 49 0.81 -10.02 5.37
CA ASP A 49 -0.41 -9.61 6.07
C ASP A 49 -1.64 -9.42 5.16
N LYS A 50 -1.49 -9.63 3.86
CA LYS A 50 -2.51 -9.47 2.81
C LYS A 50 -3.06 -8.04 2.68
N SER A 51 -2.32 -7.05 3.18
CA SER A 51 -2.74 -5.65 3.25
C SER A 51 -1.53 -4.71 3.21
N PHE A 52 -1.33 -3.90 4.23
CA PHE A 52 -0.46 -2.72 4.25
C PHE A 52 1.03 -3.02 4.14
N ASN A 53 1.57 -3.93 4.99
CA ASN A 53 2.99 -4.28 4.92
C ASN A 53 3.31 -5.09 3.67
N GLN A 54 2.44 -6.04 3.31
CA GLN A 54 2.60 -6.82 2.07
C GLN A 54 2.61 -5.90 0.86
N GLY A 55 1.63 -5.00 0.73
CA GLY A 55 1.57 -4.06 -0.40
C GLY A 55 2.80 -3.16 -0.47
N THR A 56 3.29 -2.65 0.66
CA THR A 56 4.52 -1.85 0.71
C THR A 56 5.73 -2.67 0.21
N TRP A 57 5.84 -3.92 0.64
CA TRP A 57 6.92 -4.82 0.23
C TRP A 57 6.82 -5.22 -1.25
N GLU A 58 5.63 -5.42 -1.77
CA GLU A 58 5.40 -5.69 -3.21
C GLU A 58 5.91 -4.56 -4.10
N GLY A 59 5.74 -3.29 -3.69
CA GLY A 59 6.31 -2.15 -4.40
C GLY A 59 7.85 -2.17 -4.42
N ILE A 60 8.48 -2.64 -3.34
CA ILE A 60 9.95 -2.80 -3.28
C ILE A 60 10.40 -4.00 -4.12
N ILE A 61 9.65 -5.11 -4.16
CA ILE A 61 9.90 -6.24 -5.06
C ILE A 61 9.84 -5.78 -6.51
N GLU A 62 8.81 -5.02 -6.89
CA GLU A 62 8.66 -4.48 -8.23
C GLU A 62 9.85 -3.56 -8.60
N ALA A 63 10.37 -2.76 -7.65
CA ALA A 63 11.54 -1.94 -7.86
C ALA A 63 12.82 -2.79 -8.04
N GLU A 64 12.98 -3.92 -7.33
CA GLU A 64 14.09 -4.84 -7.59
C GLU A 64 14.02 -5.40 -9.01
N GLU A 65 12.84 -5.85 -9.44
CA GLU A 65 12.63 -6.45 -10.76
C GLU A 65 12.83 -5.47 -11.91
N LYS A 66 12.34 -4.23 -11.77
CA LYS A 66 12.33 -3.24 -12.85
C LYS A 66 13.50 -2.28 -12.83
N LEU A 67 14.01 -1.93 -11.64
CA LEU A 67 15.03 -0.91 -11.44
C LEU A 67 16.39 -1.47 -11.00
N GLY A 68 16.45 -2.77 -10.65
CA GLY A 68 17.69 -3.46 -10.31
C GLY A 68 18.27 -3.06 -8.96
N ILE A 69 17.46 -2.67 -8.00
CA ILE A 69 17.86 -2.40 -6.62
C ILE A 69 18.18 -3.69 -5.86
N GLU A 70 18.87 -3.59 -4.72
CA GLU A 70 18.99 -4.66 -3.73
C GLU A 70 18.01 -4.39 -2.59
N LYS A 71 17.22 -5.39 -2.17
CA LYS A 71 16.20 -5.24 -1.14
C LYS A 71 16.46 -6.10 0.09
N ASN A 72 16.01 -5.63 1.23
CA ASN A 72 15.92 -6.40 2.47
C ASN A 72 14.77 -5.87 3.33
N TYR A 73 14.23 -6.70 4.23
CA TYR A 73 13.32 -6.23 5.25
C TYR A 73 13.68 -6.79 6.61
N LEU A 74 13.32 -6.06 7.66
CA LEU A 74 13.45 -6.51 9.04
C LEU A 74 12.10 -6.36 9.75
N LYS A 75 11.79 -7.36 10.57
CA LYS A 75 10.63 -7.34 11.46
C LYS A 75 11.13 -7.07 12.88
N PRO A 76 10.69 -5.97 13.52
CA PRO A 76 11.05 -5.68 14.89
C PRO A 76 10.57 -6.77 15.87
N SER A 77 11.29 -6.91 16.96
CA SER A 77 10.95 -7.86 18.02
C SER A 77 9.74 -7.43 18.86
N GLY A 78 9.40 -6.16 18.83
CA GLY A 78 8.28 -5.51 19.49
C GLY A 78 7.85 -4.26 18.73
N GLU A 79 6.97 -3.47 19.34
CA GLU A 79 6.33 -2.31 18.71
C GLU A 79 6.66 -1.01 19.45
N THR A 80 7.80 -0.96 20.14
CA THR A 80 8.29 0.24 20.81
C THR A 80 9.21 1.04 19.88
N GLU A 81 9.35 2.32 20.14
CA GLU A 81 10.31 3.17 19.42
C GLU A 81 11.73 2.54 19.40
N ALA A 82 12.16 1.96 20.52
CA ALA A 82 13.48 1.33 20.63
C ALA A 82 13.62 0.09 19.73
N ASP A 83 12.55 -0.69 19.57
CA ASP A 83 12.52 -1.85 18.68
C ASP A 83 12.69 -1.38 17.22
N TYR A 84 11.95 -0.36 16.81
CA TYR A 84 12.06 0.22 15.46
C TYR A 84 13.43 0.84 15.22
N LEU A 85 13.98 1.61 16.16
CA LEU A 85 15.32 2.20 16.04
C LEU A 85 16.42 1.14 15.92
N THR A 86 16.26 0.01 16.58
CA THR A 86 17.21 -1.12 16.49
C THR A 86 17.24 -1.65 15.06
N GLU A 87 16.09 -1.85 14.44
CA GLU A 87 16.05 -2.39 13.07
C GLU A 87 16.45 -1.35 12.01
N ILE A 88 16.17 -0.06 12.23
CA ILE A 88 16.72 1.03 11.41
C ILE A 88 18.26 1.00 11.43
N GLN A 89 18.85 0.86 12.63
CA GLN A 89 20.30 0.77 12.75
C GLN A 89 20.86 -0.47 12.07
N ASN A 90 20.23 -1.64 12.24
CA ASN A 90 20.65 -2.90 11.60
C ASN A 90 20.65 -2.79 10.07
N LEU A 91 19.62 -2.17 9.47
CA LEU A 91 19.57 -1.89 8.03
C LEU A 91 20.68 -0.93 7.62
N TYR A 92 20.83 0.19 8.32
CA TYR A 92 21.84 1.20 8.03
C TYR A 92 23.26 0.62 8.09
N ASP A 93 23.61 -0.12 9.15
CA ASP A 93 24.91 -0.74 9.34
C ASP A 93 25.19 -1.82 8.27
N SER A 94 24.16 -2.43 7.70
CA SER A 94 24.21 -3.37 6.57
C SER A 94 24.29 -2.67 5.20
N GLY A 95 24.28 -1.34 5.19
CA GLY A 95 24.42 -0.52 3.99
C GLY A 95 23.09 -0.21 3.27
N TYR A 96 21.93 -0.56 3.85
CA TYR A 96 20.60 -0.19 3.35
C TYR A 96 20.29 1.23 3.83
N LYS A 97 20.64 2.22 3.01
CA LYS A 97 20.51 3.65 3.35
C LYS A 97 19.25 4.32 2.77
N PHE A 98 18.45 3.59 2.03
CA PHE A 98 17.10 4.00 1.64
C PHE A 98 16.12 3.11 2.41
N ILE A 99 15.41 3.68 3.39
CA ILE A 99 14.61 2.92 4.35
C ILE A 99 13.14 3.31 4.24
N VAL A 100 12.29 2.32 3.99
CA VAL A 100 10.82 2.48 3.92
C VAL A 100 10.20 1.97 5.22
N GLY A 101 9.46 2.83 5.90
CA GLY A 101 8.75 2.54 7.13
C GLY A 101 7.24 2.72 6.95
N PRO A 102 6.47 1.65 6.73
CA PRO A 102 5.02 1.74 6.71
C PRO A 102 4.44 1.90 8.12
N GLY A 103 3.61 2.92 8.31
CA GLY A 103 2.75 3.06 9.47
C GLY A 103 3.17 4.12 10.49
N PHE A 104 2.15 4.68 11.12
CA PHE A 104 2.26 5.75 12.11
C PHE A 104 3.08 5.37 13.36
N LYS A 105 3.22 4.08 13.67
CA LYS A 105 4.03 3.62 14.80
C LYS A 105 5.53 3.91 14.67
N LEU A 106 6.00 4.19 13.45
CA LEU A 106 7.39 4.53 13.17
C LEU A 106 7.67 6.03 13.25
N GLU A 107 6.68 6.90 13.51
CA GLU A 107 6.81 8.36 13.46
C GLU A 107 7.96 8.88 14.32
N THR A 108 8.03 8.49 15.59
CA THR A 108 9.09 8.94 16.51
C THR A 108 10.44 8.30 16.21
N ALA A 109 10.45 7.04 15.77
CA ALA A 109 11.68 6.35 15.41
C ALA A 109 12.31 6.96 14.14
N ILE A 110 11.49 7.26 13.11
CA ILE A 110 11.99 7.90 11.89
C ILE A 110 12.40 9.34 12.16
N TYR A 111 11.71 10.08 13.04
CA TYR A 111 12.15 11.40 13.47
C TYR A 111 13.59 11.35 14.03
N LYS A 112 13.90 10.45 14.96
CA LYS A 112 15.24 10.29 15.51
C LYS A 112 16.25 9.78 14.47
N ALA A 113 15.82 8.89 13.58
CA ALA A 113 16.69 8.34 12.54
C ALA A 113 17.07 9.38 11.47
N GLN A 114 16.13 10.23 11.01
CA GLN A 114 16.42 11.27 10.03
C GLN A 114 17.43 12.29 10.56
N GLU A 115 17.45 12.56 11.88
CA GLU A 115 18.44 13.42 12.49
C GLU A 115 19.81 12.74 12.66
N LYS A 116 19.82 11.45 13.01
CA LYS A 116 21.03 10.67 13.26
C LYS A 116 21.77 10.27 11.99
N TYR A 117 21.04 9.90 10.94
CA TYR A 117 21.59 9.31 9.71
C TYR A 117 21.39 10.24 8.50
N GLN A 118 22.16 11.33 8.46
CA GLN A 118 22.02 12.40 7.44
C GLN A 118 22.31 11.94 5.99
N ASP A 119 23.01 10.83 5.82
CA ASP A 119 23.35 10.22 4.52
C ASP A 119 22.41 9.06 4.15
N ALA A 120 21.36 8.84 4.92
CA ALA A 120 20.27 7.91 4.61
C ALA A 120 19.00 8.66 4.17
N LYS A 121 18.14 7.99 3.40
CA LYS A 121 16.82 8.48 2.98
C LYS A 121 15.73 7.67 3.68
N PHE A 122 14.66 8.34 4.07
CA PHE A 122 13.54 7.73 4.75
C PHE A 122 12.23 8.00 4.02
N VAL A 123 11.40 6.99 3.89
CA VAL A 123 10.02 7.08 3.39
C VAL A 123 9.10 6.57 4.49
N ILE A 124 8.17 7.38 4.96
CA ILE A 124 7.14 6.94 5.90
C ILE A 124 5.77 6.99 5.24
N LEU A 125 5.02 5.89 5.33
CA LEU A 125 3.65 5.76 4.81
C LEU A 125 2.64 5.83 5.96
N ASP A 126 1.52 6.52 5.77
CA ASP A 126 0.45 6.72 6.77
C ASP A 126 0.92 7.37 8.07
N GLY A 127 1.95 8.19 7.99
CA GLY A 127 2.50 8.91 9.12
C GLY A 127 3.41 10.05 8.67
N ALA A 128 3.96 10.77 9.63
CA ALA A 128 5.03 11.75 9.41
C ALA A 128 5.96 11.75 10.63
N PRO A 129 7.27 12.02 10.46
CA PRO A 129 8.20 12.04 11.58
C PRO A 129 7.72 13.04 12.66
N MET A 130 7.63 12.57 13.90
CA MET A 130 7.06 13.33 15.02
C MET A 130 8.07 13.46 16.16
N ASP A 131 8.31 14.69 16.60
CA ASP A 131 9.20 14.98 17.72
C ASP A 131 8.58 14.60 19.09
N GLU A 132 9.35 14.79 20.17
CA GLU A 132 8.90 14.46 21.53
C GLU A 132 7.79 15.40 22.06
N ASP A 133 7.61 16.56 21.42
CA ASP A 133 6.54 17.54 21.73
C ASP A 133 5.27 17.28 20.91
N GLY A 134 5.28 16.28 20.02
CA GLY A 134 4.14 15.92 19.17
C GLY A 134 4.03 16.75 17.87
N ASN A 135 5.09 17.47 17.48
CA ASN A 135 5.09 18.21 16.22
C ASN A 135 5.61 17.36 15.10
N TYR A 136 4.99 17.45 13.92
CA TYR A 136 5.48 16.79 12.72
C TYR A 136 6.61 17.59 12.07
N VAL A 137 7.76 16.93 11.86
CA VAL A 137 8.97 17.53 11.30
C VAL A 137 9.55 16.60 10.23
N VAL A 138 9.42 16.98 8.98
CA VAL A 138 9.96 16.23 7.84
C VAL A 138 11.28 16.85 7.41
N ALA A 139 12.40 16.15 7.61
CA ALA A 139 13.74 16.62 7.22
C ALA A 139 14.00 16.39 5.72
N ASP A 140 15.01 17.08 5.16
CA ASP A 140 15.36 17.03 3.73
C ASP A 140 15.75 15.62 3.22
N ASN A 141 16.06 14.71 4.12
CA ASN A 141 16.32 13.30 3.81
C ASN A 141 15.12 12.38 4.04
N THR A 142 13.94 12.92 4.29
CA THR A 142 12.72 12.15 4.58
C THR A 142 11.56 12.65 3.74
N VAL A 143 10.69 11.73 3.32
CA VAL A 143 9.39 12.04 2.73
C VAL A 143 8.29 11.35 3.53
N ALA A 144 7.23 12.09 3.84
CA ALA A 144 6.01 11.56 4.46
C ALA A 144 4.93 11.39 3.40
N ILE A 145 4.23 10.25 3.39
CA ILE A 145 3.16 9.97 2.43
C ILE A 145 1.86 9.71 3.19
N GLN A 146 0.85 10.52 2.88
CA GLN A 146 -0.50 10.42 3.40
C GLN A 146 -1.45 10.01 2.28
N PHE A 147 -2.44 9.17 2.60
CA PHE A 147 -3.46 8.77 1.64
C PHE A 147 -4.82 9.41 1.96
N ALA A 148 -5.67 9.50 0.93
CA ALA A 148 -7.06 9.91 1.06
C ALA A 148 -7.97 8.69 1.28
N GLU A 149 -7.76 7.96 2.37
CA GLU A 149 -8.48 6.73 2.70
C GLU A 149 -9.99 6.92 2.74
N HIS A 150 -10.45 8.13 3.11
CA HIS A 150 -11.86 8.51 3.08
C HIS A 150 -12.48 8.46 1.68
N GLU A 151 -11.71 8.76 0.64
CA GLU A 151 -12.19 8.65 -0.75
C GLU A 151 -12.34 7.18 -1.18
N GLY A 152 -11.38 6.31 -0.80
CA GLY A 152 -11.46 4.86 -1.03
C GLY A 152 -12.60 4.21 -0.23
N GLY A 153 -12.73 4.56 1.06
CA GLY A 153 -13.83 4.11 1.91
C GLY A 153 -15.20 4.54 1.39
N PHE A 154 -15.31 5.77 0.87
CA PHE A 154 -16.53 6.28 0.25
C PHE A 154 -16.93 5.46 -0.98
N ALA A 155 -15.99 5.24 -1.90
CA ALA A 155 -16.23 4.45 -3.09
C ALA A 155 -16.68 3.02 -2.78
N ALA A 156 -16.04 2.37 -1.79
CA ALA A 156 -16.40 1.04 -1.33
C ALA A 156 -17.79 1.01 -0.64
N GLY A 157 -18.12 2.05 0.13
CA GLY A 157 -19.45 2.22 0.74
C GLY A 157 -20.56 2.37 -0.30
N VAL A 158 -20.33 3.19 -1.32
CA VAL A 158 -21.26 3.34 -2.46
C VAL A 158 -21.40 2.00 -3.20
N ALA A 159 -20.28 1.31 -3.49
CA ALA A 159 -20.31 0.02 -4.18
C ALA A 159 -21.19 -1.01 -3.46
N ALA A 160 -20.95 -1.19 -2.17
CA ALA A 160 -21.70 -2.16 -1.37
C ALA A 160 -23.19 -1.77 -1.23
N ALA A 161 -23.48 -0.49 -1.03
CA ALA A 161 -24.87 -0.02 -0.88
C ALA A 161 -25.66 -0.17 -2.19
N VAL A 162 -25.05 0.16 -3.33
CA VAL A 162 -25.70 0.02 -4.65
C VAL A 162 -25.89 -1.45 -5.02
N GLU A 163 -24.92 -2.32 -4.73
CA GLU A 163 -25.04 -3.75 -5.07
C GLU A 163 -26.13 -4.45 -4.24
N LEU A 164 -26.17 -4.21 -2.93
CA LEU A 164 -27.08 -4.94 -2.04
C LEU A 164 -28.43 -4.24 -1.83
N GLN A 165 -28.53 -2.96 -2.14
CA GLN A 165 -29.74 -2.11 -2.02
C GLN A 165 -30.25 -1.92 -0.60
N THR A 166 -30.18 -2.95 0.26
CA THR A 166 -30.71 -2.94 1.64
C THR A 166 -29.87 -3.84 2.55
N GLY A 167 -29.91 -3.58 3.85
CA GLY A 167 -29.30 -4.44 4.87
C GLY A 167 -28.55 -3.64 5.94
N ASP A 168 -28.12 -4.34 6.96
CA ASP A 168 -27.25 -3.77 7.99
C ASP A 168 -25.78 -4.00 7.59
N PHE A 169 -24.99 -2.94 7.65
CA PHE A 169 -23.57 -2.96 7.37
C PHE A 169 -22.77 -2.77 8.67
N GLY A 170 -21.48 -3.16 8.65
CA GLY A 170 -20.57 -3.02 9.76
C GLY A 170 -19.19 -2.60 9.33
N PHE A 171 -18.38 -2.17 10.30
CA PHE A 171 -16.99 -1.81 10.13
C PHE A 171 -16.13 -2.42 11.25
N ILE A 172 -15.04 -3.08 10.88
CA ILE A 172 -14.00 -3.53 11.81
C ILE A 172 -12.71 -2.81 11.45
N GLY A 173 -12.30 -1.87 12.31
CA GLY A 173 -10.99 -1.23 12.24
C GLY A 173 -9.96 -1.98 13.07
N GLY A 174 -8.70 -1.84 12.72
CA GLY A 174 -7.59 -2.23 13.58
C GLY A 174 -7.47 -1.29 14.78
N MET A 175 -6.38 -0.52 14.86
CA MET A 175 -6.26 0.55 15.86
C MET A 175 -6.93 1.83 15.35
N GLU A 176 -7.35 2.70 16.27
CA GLU A 176 -7.93 4.01 15.94
C GLU A 176 -6.88 5.02 15.43
N SER A 177 -6.15 4.67 14.38
CA SER A 177 -5.23 5.58 13.70
C SER A 177 -5.98 6.56 12.79
N SER A 178 -5.30 7.62 12.36
CA SER A 178 -5.85 8.58 11.39
C SER A 178 -6.32 7.87 10.11
N ALA A 179 -5.50 7.00 9.51
CA ALA A 179 -5.80 6.26 8.29
C ALA A 179 -7.04 5.37 8.44
N VAL A 180 -7.11 4.57 9.53
CA VAL A 180 -8.25 3.67 9.78
C VAL A 180 -9.54 4.44 10.03
N LYS A 181 -9.48 5.57 10.76
CA LYS A 181 -10.64 6.44 10.95
C LYS A 181 -11.13 7.07 9.64
N LYS A 182 -10.23 7.50 8.77
CA LYS A 182 -10.62 8.04 7.46
C LYS A 182 -11.33 7.00 6.60
N PHE A 183 -10.88 5.74 6.57
CA PHE A 183 -11.62 4.67 5.89
C PHE A 183 -13.04 4.54 6.43
N ASN A 184 -13.21 4.51 7.75
CA ASN A 184 -14.53 4.45 8.38
C ASN A 184 -15.41 5.66 8.02
N PHE A 185 -14.87 6.88 8.14
CA PHE A 185 -15.61 8.11 7.84
C PHE A 185 -16.04 8.17 6.37
N GLY A 186 -15.15 7.78 5.46
CA GLY A 186 -15.48 7.64 4.05
C GLY A 186 -16.58 6.63 3.82
N PHE A 187 -16.48 5.45 4.42
CA PHE A 187 -17.46 4.38 4.30
C PHE A 187 -18.87 4.83 4.76
N GLN A 188 -18.97 5.46 5.93
CA GLN A 188 -20.21 6.02 6.43
C GLN A 188 -20.82 7.04 5.46
N GLN A 189 -20.00 7.97 4.95
CA GLN A 189 -20.45 8.97 3.98
C GLN A 189 -20.87 8.35 2.65
N GLY A 190 -20.16 7.30 2.18
CA GLY A 190 -20.52 6.56 0.95
C GLY A 190 -21.87 5.87 1.06
N VAL A 191 -22.13 5.20 2.19
CA VAL A 191 -23.43 4.60 2.48
C VAL A 191 -24.54 5.66 2.56
N ALA A 192 -24.31 6.76 3.26
CA ALA A 192 -25.27 7.86 3.36
C ALA A 192 -25.56 8.48 1.98
N TYR A 193 -24.52 8.73 1.18
CA TYR A 193 -24.67 9.24 -0.18
C TYR A 193 -25.50 8.33 -1.07
N ALA A 194 -25.27 7.00 -1.00
CA ALA A 194 -26.07 6.03 -1.78
C ALA A 194 -27.53 6.05 -1.35
N ASN A 195 -27.81 6.12 -0.05
CA ASN A 195 -29.19 6.22 0.45
C ASN A 195 -29.89 7.49 -0.01
N GLU A 196 -29.20 8.63 0.01
CA GLU A 196 -29.77 9.93 -0.33
C GLU A 196 -29.92 10.15 -1.84
N ASN A 197 -28.98 9.65 -2.65
CA ASN A 197 -28.87 10.02 -4.06
C ASN A 197 -29.10 8.86 -5.03
N LEU A 198 -28.93 7.59 -4.58
CA LEU A 198 -28.98 6.42 -5.45
C LEU A 198 -30.13 5.45 -5.10
N GLY A 199 -30.99 5.85 -4.13
CA GLY A 199 -32.23 5.13 -3.82
C GLY A 199 -32.05 3.86 -2.99
N THR A 200 -30.92 3.66 -2.36
CA THR A 200 -30.68 2.53 -1.46
C THR A 200 -31.28 2.75 -0.07
N ASN A 201 -31.38 1.70 0.75
CA ASN A 201 -31.86 1.76 2.13
C ASN A 201 -31.00 0.85 3.03
N VAL A 202 -29.74 1.22 3.19
CA VAL A 202 -28.72 0.51 3.98
C VAL A 202 -28.60 1.15 5.35
N SER A 203 -28.49 0.35 6.40
CA SER A 203 -28.28 0.78 7.78
C SER A 203 -26.82 0.50 8.19
N LEU A 204 -26.18 1.49 8.79
CA LEU A 204 -24.87 1.36 9.45
C LEU A 204 -25.00 1.93 10.87
N LYS A 205 -25.18 1.04 11.85
CA LYS A 205 -25.40 1.40 13.24
C LYS A 205 -24.09 1.54 13.99
N ASP A 206 -24.02 2.45 14.97
CA ASP A 206 -22.82 2.68 15.80
C ASP A 206 -22.30 1.40 16.48
N GLU A 207 -23.22 0.50 16.92
CA GLU A 207 -22.87 -0.79 17.52
C GLU A 207 -22.18 -1.77 16.56
N ASN A 208 -22.24 -1.50 15.27
CA ASN A 208 -21.58 -2.27 14.21
C ASN A 208 -20.30 -1.58 13.70
N ILE A 209 -19.84 -0.54 14.37
CA ILE A 209 -18.56 0.13 14.11
C ILE A 209 -17.62 -0.19 15.28
N VAL A 210 -16.63 -1.02 15.05
CA VAL A 210 -15.74 -1.52 16.13
C VAL A 210 -14.28 -1.37 15.72
N TYR A 211 -13.45 -0.94 16.66
CA TYR A 211 -11.99 -0.98 16.52
C TYR A 211 -11.44 -2.09 17.41
N SER A 212 -10.72 -3.03 16.80
CA SER A 212 -10.19 -4.22 17.51
C SER A 212 -9.02 -3.92 18.44
N GLY A 213 -8.32 -2.80 18.21
CA GLY A 213 -7.07 -2.47 18.89
C GLY A 213 -5.85 -3.27 18.40
N SER A 214 -5.98 -4.05 17.32
CA SER A 214 -4.91 -4.88 16.76
C SER A 214 -4.96 -4.95 15.24
N PHE A 215 -3.79 -5.09 14.60
CA PHE A 215 -3.68 -5.40 13.17
C PHE A 215 -3.25 -6.85 12.91
N SER A 216 -3.05 -7.68 13.94
CA SER A 216 -2.50 -9.04 13.79
C SER A 216 -3.28 -10.13 14.53
N ASP A 217 -4.37 -9.80 15.23
CA ASP A 217 -5.18 -10.77 15.98
C ASP A 217 -6.30 -11.36 15.12
N LEU A 218 -5.98 -12.45 14.42
CA LEU A 218 -6.94 -13.17 13.56
C LEU A 218 -8.14 -13.70 14.37
N ALA A 219 -7.92 -14.21 15.59
CA ALA A 219 -8.97 -14.80 16.39
C ALA A 219 -10.00 -13.74 16.84
N LEU A 220 -9.52 -12.55 17.23
CA LEU A 220 -10.38 -11.43 17.55
C LEU A 220 -11.17 -10.96 16.34
N GLY A 221 -10.54 -10.86 15.15
CA GLY A 221 -11.21 -10.49 13.90
C GLY A 221 -12.34 -11.45 13.56
N GLN A 222 -12.10 -12.75 13.66
CA GLN A 222 -13.12 -13.77 13.45
C GLN A 222 -14.27 -13.64 14.46
N GLN A 223 -13.97 -13.45 15.74
CA GLN A 223 -14.98 -13.28 16.79
C GLN A 223 -15.86 -12.04 16.57
N LEU A 224 -15.26 -10.91 16.22
CA LEU A 224 -16.00 -9.67 15.95
C LEU A 224 -16.94 -9.83 14.76
N ALA A 225 -16.46 -10.44 13.67
CA ALA A 225 -17.26 -10.71 12.49
C ALA A 225 -18.42 -11.66 12.80
N ALA A 226 -18.18 -12.75 13.56
CA ALA A 226 -19.23 -13.67 13.99
C ALA A 226 -20.34 -12.94 14.75
N GLN A 227 -19.97 -12.08 15.70
CA GLN A 227 -20.95 -11.30 16.47
C GLN A 227 -21.77 -10.33 15.59
N MET A 228 -21.15 -9.74 14.56
CA MET A 228 -21.85 -8.85 13.63
C MET A 228 -22.83 -9.64 12.74
N TYR A 229 -22.38 -10.75 12.15
CA TYR A 229 -23.25 -11.62 11.34
C TYR A 229 -24.42 -12.20 12.15
N ASP A 230 -24.18 -12.59 13.42
CA ASP A 230 -25.25 -13.06 14.33
C ASP A 230 -26.30 -11.98 14.62
N ARG A 231 -25.95 -10.69 14.52
CA ARG A 231 -26.89 -9.56 14.59
C ARG A 231 -27.56 -9.21 13.28
N GLY A 232 -27.26 -9.93 12.19
CA GLY A 232 -27.84 -9.74 10.86
C GLY A 232 -27.10 -8.73 9.98
N VAL A 233 -25.87 -8.34 10.33
CA VAL A 233 -25.01 -7.57 9.44
C VAL A 233 -24.71 -8.41 8.19
N LYS A 234 -24.84 -7.82 7.01
CA LYS A 234 -24.60 -8.50 5.73
C LYS A 234 -23.21 -8.24 5.15
N VAL A 235 -22.70 -7.03 5.35
CA VAL A 235 -21.40 -6.58 4.85
C VAL A 235 -20.58 -6.01 5.99
N ILE A 236 -19.35 -6.44 6.10
CA ILE A 236 -18.38 -5.88 7.05
C ILE A 236 -17.20 -5.30 6.27
N PHE A 237 -16.94 -4.00 6.40
CA PHE A 237 -15.71 -3.41 5.90
C PHE A 237 -14.59 -3.62 6.92
N THR A 238 -13.48 -4.23 6.51
CA THR A 238 -12.37 -4.57 7.41
C THR A 238 -11.12 -3.77 7.09
N ALA A 239 -10.88 -2.67 7.83
CA ALA A 239 -9.63 -1.90 7.74
C ALA A 239 -8.70 -2.29 8.91
N ALA A 240 -8.22 -3.54 8.91
CA ALA A 240 -7.61 -4.16 10.09
C ALA A 240 -6.43 -5.12 9.81
N GLY A 241 -5.85 -5.11 8.60
CA GLY A 241 -4.71 -5.98 8.25
C GLY A 241 -4.98 -7.46 8.53
N GLY A 242 -4.06 -8.15 9.22
CA GLY A 242 -4.22 -9.56 9.59
C GLY A 242 -5.45 -9.85 10.46
N THR A 243 -5.88 -8.90 11.31
CA THR A 243 -7.16 -9.04 12.04
C THR A 243 -8.34 -9.10 11.06
N GLY A 244 -8.30 -8.36 9.96
CA GLY A 244 -9.29 -8.44 8.86
C GLY A 244 -9.33 -9.82 8.21
N MET A 245 -8.19 -10.51 8.10
CA MET A 245 -8.15 -11.89 7.59
C MET A 245 -8.94 -12.88 8.47
N GLY A 246 -9.03 -12.60 9.77
CA GLY A 246 -9.92 -13.32 10.67
C GLY A 246 -11.40 -13.14 10.32
N ALA A 247 -11.82 -11.91 10.01
CA ALA A 247 -13.18 -11.62 9.57
C ALA A 247 -13.50 -12.28 8.21
N ILE A 248 -12.56 -12.29 7.26
CA ILE A 248 -12.68 -13.02 5.99
C ILE A 248 -12.88 -14.53 6.25
N THR A 249 -12.15 -15.10 7.20
CA THR A 249 -12.28 -16.52 7.58
C THR A 249 -13.69 -16.84 8.10
N GLU A 250 -14.26 -15.96 8.92
CA GLU A 250 -15.63 -16.13 9.40
C GLU A 250 -16.64 -16.02 8.27
N ALA A 251 -16.52 -15.01 7.39
CA ALA A 251 -17.40 -14.85 6.24
C ALA A 251 -17.37 -16.09 5.33
N LYS A 252 -16.19 -16.67 5.08
CA LYS A 252 -16.05 -17.94 4.32
C LYS A 252 -16.80 -19.09 5.00
N THR A 253 -16.68 -19.18 6.32
CA THR A 253 -17.38 -20.24 7.10
C THR A 253 -18.90 -20.10 6.95
N ARG A 254 -19.43 -18.86 7.04
CA ARG A 254 -20.86 -18.56 6.82
C ARG A 254 -21.29 -18.89 5.40
N ALA A 255 -20.54 -18.46 4.40
CA ALA A 255 -20.84 -18.69 2.99
C ALA A 255 -20.90 -20.19 2.63
N VAL A 256 -19.99 -21.00 3.17
CA VAL A 256 -20.03 -22.48 3.02
C VAL A 256 -21.30 -23.08 3.60
N ASN A 257 -21.85 -22.50 4.67
CA ASN A 257 -23.11 -22.92 5.29
C ASN A 257 -24.36 -22.32 4.59
N GLY A 258 -24.17 -21.54 3.51
CA GLY A 258 -25.27 -20.95 2.73
C GLY A 258 -25.82 -19.66 3.31
N GLU A 259 -25.10 -19.02 4.22
CA GLU A 259 -25.46 -17.72 4.77
C GLU A 259 -24.88 -16.59 3.90
N GLU A 260 -25.61 -15.46 3.81
CA GLU A 260 -25.13 -14.26 3.13
C GLU A 260 -24.18 -13.49 4.07
N ALA A 261 -22.89 -13.49 3.75
CA ALA A 261 -21.86 -12.84 4.55
C ALA A 261 -20.78 -12.27 3.62
N TRP A 262 -20.74 -10.95 3.51
CA TRP A 262 -19.83 -10.23 2.63
C TRP A 262 -18.78 -9.47 3.41
N ILE A 263 -17.59 -9.34 2.81
CA ILE A 263 -16.51 -8.50 3.30
C ILE A 263 -16.17 -7.43 2.24
N ILE A 264 -15.90 -6.21 2.70
CA ILE A 264 -15.12 -5.24 1.95
C ILE A 264 -13.68 -5.34 2.44
N GLY A 265 -12.75 -5.66 1.54
CA GLY A 265 -11.31 -5.72 1.81
C GLY A 265 -10.67 -4.34 1.88
N VAL A 266 -9.36 -4.28 2.17
CA VAL A 266 -8.62 -3.03 2.34
C VAL A 266 -7.22 -3.08 1.72
N ASP A 267 -6.71 -1.93 1.33
CA ASP A 267 -5.40 -1.65 0.74
C ASP A 267 -5.18 -2.30 -0.64
N SER A 268 -5.26 -3.62 -0.73
CA SER A 268 -5.13 -4.41 -1.96
C SER A 268 -6.45 -5.05 -2.36
N ASP A 269 -6.51 -5.58 -3.59
CA ASP A 269 -7.61 -6.44 -3.98
C ASP A 269 -7.52 -7.79 -3.26
N GLN A 270 -8.41 -7.99 -2.29
CA GLN A 270 -8.46 -9.21 -1.47
C GLN A 270 -9.43 -10.27 -2.01
N TYR A 271 -9.88 -10.15 -3.28
CA TYR A 271 -10.82 -11.12 -3.86
C TYR A 271 -10.34 -12.57 -3.71
N ALA A 272 -9.06 -12.82 -3.98
CA ALA A 272 -8.45 -14.14 -3.90
C ALA A 272 -8.43 -14.70 -2.46
N ASP A 273 -8.25 -13.85 -1.46
CA ASP A 273 -8.20 -14.25 -0.05
C ASP A 273 -9.59 -14.67 0.47
N GLY A 274 -10.65 -14.16 -0.15
CA GLY A 274 -12.04 -14.51 0.17
C GLY A 274 -12.58 -15.76 -0.51
N ILE A 275 -11.84 -16.42 -1.39
CA ILE A 275 -12.31 -17.61 -2.12
C ILE A 275 -12.61 -18.76 -1.15
N TYR A 276 -13.83 -19.36 -1.26
CA TYR A 276 -14.30 -20.44 -0.40
C TYR A 276 -14.78 -21.68 -1.15
N GLU A 277 -15.29 -21.54 -2.39
CA GLU A 277 -15.76 -22.65 -3.22
C GLU A 277 -15.53 -22.33 -4.71
N GLY A 278 -14.70 -23.12 -5.39
CA GLY A 278 -14.33 -22.85 -6.78
C GLY A 278 -13.64 -21.49 -6.90
N ASN A 279 -14.29 -20.56 -7.58
CA ASN A 279 -13.86 -19.15 -7.69
C ASN A 279 -14.85 -18.17 -7.01
N LYS A 280 -15.79 -18.67 -6.20
CA LYS A 280 -16.67 -17.80 -5.41
C LYS A 280 -15.89 -17.18 -4.24
N SER A 281 -15.99 -15.88 -4.08
CA SER A 281 -15.36 -15.14 -3.00
C SER A 281 -16.41 -14.45 -2.13
N VAL A 282 -16.11 -14.33 -0.84
CA VAL A 282 -16.87 -13.49 0.11
C VAL A 282 -16.47 -12.02 0.04
N ILE A 283 -15.44 -11.67 -0.73
CA ILE A 283 -15.05 -10.27 -0.93
C ILE A 283 -15.99 -9.66 -1.97
N LEU A 284 -16.82 -8.72 -1.52
CA LEU A 284 -17.72 -7.97 -2.39
C LEU A 284 -16.93 -7.00 -3.28
N THR A 285 -16.02 -6.26 -2.67
CA THR A 285 -15.02 -5.37 -3.28
C THR A 285 -13.93 -5.07 -2.25
N SER A 286 -12.95 -4.24 -2.58
CA SER A 286 -11.93 -3.77 -1.65
C SER A 286 -11.77 -2.24 -1.75
N ALA A 287 -11.53 -1.59 -0.61
CA ALA A 287 -11.10 -0.18 -0.60
C ALA A 287 -9.60 -0.13 -0.87
N ILE A 288 -9.24 0.16 -2.11
CA ILE A 288 -7.84 0.17 -2.57
C ILE A 288 -7.09 1.37 -2.01
N LYS A 289 -5.85 1.11 -1.58
CA LYS A 289 -4.82 2.10 -1.26
C LYS A 289 -3.48 1.62 -1.82
N LYS A 290 -3.00 2.26 -2.89
CA LYS A 290 -1.85 1.79 -3.66
C LYS A 290 -0.52 2.12 -2.97
N VAL A 291 -0.27 1.51 -1.80
CA VAL A 291 0.98 1.65 -1.05
C VAL A 291 2.18 1.08 -1.80
N ASN A 292 1.97 0.06 -2.61
CA ASN A 292 2.97 -0.50 -3.52
C ASN A 292 3.45 0.54 -4.54
N VAL A 293 2.53 1.26 -5.17
CA VAL A 293 2.87 2.33 -6.13
C VAL A 293 3.61 3.47 -5.45
N ALA A 294 3.22 3.83 -4.22
CA ALA A 294 3.90 4.88 -3.46
C ALA A 294 5.34 4.48 -3.13
N SER A 295 5.57 3.27 -2.64
CA SER A 295 6.91 2.74 -2.35
C SER A 295 7.79 2.69 -3.59
N TYR A 296 7.27 2.13 -4.69
CA TYR A 296 7.98 2.07 -5.97
C TYR A 296 8.39 3.46 -6.48
N LYS A 297 7.46 4.41 -6.49
CA LYS A 297 7.72 5.77 -6.98
C LYS A 297 8.79 6.51 -6.18
N MET A 298 8.88 6.30 -4.87
CA MET A 298 9.92 6.95 -4.07
C MET A 298 11.31 6.36 -4.33
N ILE A 299 11.39 5.06 -4.60
CA ILE A 299 12.62 4.40 -5.01
C ILE A 299 13.06 4.87 -6.40
N GLU A 300 12.12 4.94 -7.35
CA GLU A 300 12.36 5.46 -8.70
C GLU A 300 12.83 6.92 -8.66
N ALA A 301 12.20 7.76 -7.84
CA ALA A 301 12.59 9.15 -7.66
C ALA A 301 14.02 9.29 -7.10
N GLU A 302 14.43 8.43 -6.15
CA GLU A 302 15.82 8.42 -5.63
C GLU A 302 16.82 8.08 -6.76
N LEU A 303 16.54 7.05 -7.54
CA LEU A 303 17.41 6.66 -8.66
C LEU A 303 17.54 7.76 -9.73
N ASN A 304 16.49 8.56 -9.91
CA ASN A 304 16.47 9.69 -10.83
C ASN A 304 17.05 10.99 -10.23
N ASN A 305 17.52 10.99 -8.97
CA ASN A 305 17.92 12.18 -8.21
C ASN A 305 16.79 13.21 -8.04
N GLU A 306 15.55 12.74 -7.94
CA GLU A 306 14.31 13.52 -7.79
C GLU A 306 13.60 13.23 -6.44
N PHE A 307 14.30 12.62 -5.47
CA PHE A 307 13.72 12.30 -4.18
C PHE A 307 13.11 13.55 -3.50
N PRO A 308 11.81 13.54 -3.17
CA PRO A 308 11.10 14.73 -2.68
C PRO A 308 11.28 14.93 -1.17
N GLY A 309 12.53 14.98 -0.70
CA GLY A 309 12.86 15.18 0.71
C GLY A 309 12.29 16.49 1.26
N GLY A 310 11.95 16.51 2.53
CA GLY A 310 11.33 17.64 3.21
C GLY A 310 9.83 17.81 2.93
N GLN A 311 9.20 16.89 2.17
CA GLN A 311 7.82 17.03 1.75
C GLN A 311 6.89 16.02 2.42
N SER A 312 5.64 16.47 2.63
CA SER A 312 4.50 15.59 2.91
C SER A 312 3.65 15.49 1.64
N LEU A 313 3.58 14.31 1.04
CA LEU A 313 2.85 14.05 -0.19
C LEU A 313 1.47 13.47 0.13
N ARG A 314 0.47 13.82 -0.68
CA ARG A 314 -0.87 13.24 -0.62
C ARG A 314 -1.14 12.37 -1.85
N PHE A 315 -1.56 11.15 -1.60
CA PHE A 315 -2.01 10.18 -2.58
C PHE A 315 -3.53 10.02 -2.45
N ASP A 316 -4.28 10.34 -3.50
CA ASP A 316 -5.74 10.44 -3.50
C ASP A 316 -6.36 9.85 -4.80
N ALA A 317 -7.67 10.03 -4.98
CA ALA A 317 -8.35 9.57 -6.18
C ALA A 317 -7.87 10.30 -7.45
N LYS A 318 -7.39 11.57 -7.35
CA LYS A 318 -6.93 12.34 -8.53
C LYS A 318 -5.68 11.73 -9.16
N ASN A 319 -4.86 11.06 -8.37
CA ASN A 319 -3.68 10.34 -8.86
C ASN A 319 -3.88 8.82 -8.88
N ASP A 320 -5.14 8.36 -8.84
CA ASP A 320 -5.56 6.95 -8.87
C ASP A 320 -4.95 6.10 -7.75
N ALA A 321 -4.59 6.70 -6.63
CA ALA A 321 -3.97 6.00 -5.51
C ALA A 321 -4.97 5.34 -4.56
N VAL A 322 -6.24 5.74 -4.61
CA VAL A 322 -7.33 5.17 -3.81
C VAL A 322 -8.57 4.97 -4.68
N GLY A 323 -9.41 3.99 -4.32
CA GLY A 323 -10.63 3.66 -5.07
C GLY A 323 -11.12 2.25 -4.77
N ILE A 324 -11.58 1.53 -5.79
CA ILE A 324 -11.90 0.09 -5.74
C ILE A 324 -11.08 -0.66 -6.81
N PRO A 325 -11.00 -2.00 -6.79
CA PRO A 325 -10.31 -2.78 -7.83
C PRO A 325 -10.85 -2.48 -9.24
N GLU A 326 -10.02 -2.68 -10.26
CA GLU A 326 -10.44 -2.60 -11.66
C GLU A 326 -11.40 -3.73 -12.02
N GLU A 327 -11.15 -4.94 -11.50
CA GLU A 327 -12.02 -6.12 -11.65
C GLU A 327 -12.80 -6.35 -10.35
N ASN A 328 -14.12 -6.41 -10.44
CA ASN A 328 -15.00 -6.64 -9.30
C ASN A 328 -16.03 -7.75 -9.63
N PRO A 329 -15.64 -9.04 -9.58
CA PRO A 329 -16.50 -10.13 -10.04
C PRO A 329 -17.81 -10.29 -9.28
N ASN A 330 -17.92 -9.72 -8.07
CA ASN A 330 -19.12 -9.78 -7.23
C ASN A 330 -19.97 -8.49 -7.30
N LEU A 331 -19.58 -7.53 -8.15
CA LEU A 331 -20.40 -6.35 -8.43
C LEU A 331 -21.06 -6.46 -9.82
N SER A 332 -22.26 -5.97 -9.95
CA SER A 332 -22.93 -5.82 -11.23
C SER A 332 -22.30 -4.70 -12.07
N ASP A 333 -22.45 -4.77 -13.39
CA ASP A 333 -21.99 -3.72 -14.31
C ASP A 333 -22.60 -2.36 -13.96
N GLU A 334 -23.85 -2.34 -13.46
CA GLU A 334 -24.52 -1.13 -13.01
C GLU A 334 -23.81 -0.51 -11.80
N THR A 335 -23.45 -1.34 -10.81
CA THR A 335 -22.71 -0.88 -9.62
C THR A 335 -21.34 -0.34 -10.00
N VAL A 336 -20.59 -1.07 -10.84
CA VAL A 336 -19.27 -0.63 -11.31
C VAL A 336 -19.37 0.72 -12.03
N SER A 337 -20.38 0.90 -12.89
CA SER A 337 -20.63 2.17 -13.60
C SER A 337 -20.91 3.32 -12.61
N LYS A 338 -21.78 3.07 -11.59
CA LYS A 338 -22.12 4.09 -10.59
C LYS A 338 -20.91 4.49 -9.74
N VAL A 339 -20.09 3.55 -9.32
CA VAL A 339 -18.86 3.85 -8.57
C VAL A 339 -17.86 4.63 -9.42
N SER A 340 -17.74 4.31 -10.72
CA SER A 340 -16.90 5.08 -11.63
C SER A 340 -17.38 6.54 -11.76
N GLU A 341 -18.70 6.78 -11.93
CA GLU A 341 -19.29 8.13 -11.95
C GLU A 341 -18.95 8.90 -10.65
N VAL A 342 -19.05 8.24 -9.51
CA VAL A 342 -18.77 8.82 -8.19
C VAL A 342 -17.27 9.14 -8.04
N LEU A 343 -16.37 8.25 -8.43
CA LEU A 343 -14.94 8.49 -8.39
C LEU A 343 -14.54 9.68 -9.28
N GLU A 344 -15.11 9.79 -10.49
CA GLU A 344 -14.87 10.95 -11.35
C GLU A 344 -15.43 12.25 -10.74
N ALA A 345 -16.55 12.19 -10.04
CA ALA A 345 -17.08 13.34 -9.31
C ALA A 345 -16.19 13.76 -8.13
N ILE A 346 -15.56 12.82 -7.43
CA ILE A 346 -14.54 13.09 -6.41
C ILE A 346 -13.29 13.72 -7.06
N LYS A 347 -12.77 13.14 -8.12
CA LYS A 347 -11.60 13.65 -8.87
C LYS A 347 -11.80 15.09 -9.37
N SER A 348 -12.99 15.39 -9.85
CA SER A 348 -13.36 16.74 -10.33
C SER A 348 -13.70 17.73 -9.21
N GLY A 349 -13.84 17.27 -7.96
CA GLY A 349 -14.24 18.08 -6.81
C GLY A 349 -15.75 18.40 -6.76
N GLN A 350 -16.58 17.71 -7.52
CA GLN A 350 -18.05 17.80 -7.43
C GLN A 350 -18.57 17.11 -6.17
N ILE A 351 -17.92 16.04 -5.74
CA ILE A 351 -18.14 15.40 -4.44
C ILE A 351 -16.91 15.63 -3.59
N GLU A 352 -17.10 16.25 -2.44
CA GLU A 352 -16.08 16.40 -1.41
C GLU A 352 -16.35 15.41 -0.28
N VAL A 353 -15.47 14.44 -0.12
CA VAL A 353 -15.54 13.48 0.99
C VAL A 353 -14.77 14.07 2.16
N LYS A 354 -15.39 14.14 3.33
CA LYS A 354 -14.73 14.66 4.54
C LYS A 354 -13.83 13.58 5.15
N SER A 355 -12.64 14.00 5.59
CA SER A 355 -11.69 13.13 6.31
C SER A 355 -12.04 12.98 7.80
N GLU A 356 -13.03 13.75 8.30
CA GLU A 356 -13.55 13.76 9.69
C GLU A 356 -15.07 13.87 9.63
N LEU A 357 -15.79 13.30 10.63
CA LEU A 357 -17.26 13.34 10.78
C LEU A 357 -17.67 14.26 11.92
#